data_febd5d27eeca1d4a4257d43d53229581
#
_entry.id   febd5d27eeca1d4a4257d43d53229581
#
_cell.length_a   1.000
_cell.length_b   1.000
_cell.length_c   1.000
_cell.angle_alpha   90.00
_cell.angle_beta   90.00
_cell.angle_gamma   90.00
#
_symmetry.space_group_name_H-M   'P 1'
#
loop_
_entity.id
_entity.type
_entity.pdbx_description
1 polymer ?
#
loop_
_entity_poly.entity_id
_entity_poly.type
_entity_poly.pdbx_seq_one_letter_code
_entity_poly.pdbx_strand_id
1 'polypeptide(L)'
;MQALETHLRSVPEDARARVLLASDYAETGRREDAIREANLAVVLRPDEATVLYNAACVFCGLKDKAQALDALRKAWNAGFKDSGWARRDPDLAILHDDPEFLRLYPEPRAGA
;
A
#
# COMPACT_ATOMS: atom_id res chain seq x y z
N MET A 1 7.31 -14.53 -8.20
CA MET A 1 6.95 -13.62 -9.31
C MET A 1 6.29 -14.33 -10.46
N GLN A 2 6.91 -15.39 -10.94
CA GLN A 2 6.43 -16.09 -12.15
C GLN A 2 5.00 -16.62 -12.01
N ALA A 3 4.65 -17.17 -10.85
CA ALA A 3 3.31 -17.67 -10.59
C ALA A 3 2.27 -16.53 -10.60
N LEU A 4 2.61 -15.38 -10.04
CA LEU A 4 1.73 -14.21 -10.04
C LEU A 4 1.56 -13.65 -11.45
N GLU A 5 2.63 -13.57 -12.21
CA GLU A 5 2.59 -13.10 -13.60
C GLU A 5 1.70 -14.02 -14.46
N THR A 6 1.82 -15.33 -14.28
CA THR A 6 1.00 -16.30 -15.00
C THR A 6 -0.47 -16.16 -14.60
N HIS A 7 -0.75 -16.04 -13.31
CA HIS A 7 -2.11 -15.84 -12.82
C HIS A 7 -2.75 -14.59 -13.43
N LEU A 8 -2.00 -13.49 -13.48
CA LEU A 8 -2.51 -12.21 -13.98
C LEU A 8 -2.75 -12.20 -15.49
N ARG A 9 -2.13 -13.11 -16.25
CA ARG A 9 -2.49 -13.27 -17.66
C ARG A 9 -3.91 -13.83 -17.81
N SER A 10 -4.33 -14.68 -16.88
CA SER A 10 -5.69 -15.26 -16.87
C SER A 10 -6.69 -14.35 -16.18
N VAL A 11 -6.30 -13.66 -15.11
CA VAL A 11 -7.16 -12.80 -14.30
C VAL A 11 -6.49 -11.44 -14.12
N PRO A 12 -6.46 -10.60 -15.19
CA PRO A 12 -5.73 -9.32 -15.12
C PRO A 12 -6.35 -8.30 -14.15
N GLU A 13 -7.60 -8.47 -13.76
CA GLU A 13 -8.30 -7.59 -12.83
C GLU A 13 -8.13 -7.98 -11.35
N ASP A 14 -7.31 -8.98 -11.04
CA ASP A 14 -7.04 -9.39 -9.65
C ASP A 14 -6.10 -8.38 -8.98
N ALA A 15 -6.69 -7.37 -8.33
CA ALA A 15 -5.94 -6.29 -7.70
C ALA A 15 -5.03 -6.78 -6.58
N ARG A 16 -5.46 -7.76 -5.81
CA ARG A 16 -4.64 -8.32 -4.72
C ARG A 16 -3.39 -8.99 -5.26
N ALA A 17 -3.53 -9.74 -6.35
CA ALA A 17 -2.37 -10.37 -7.00
C ALA A 17 -1.43 -9.31 -7.55
N ARG A 18 -1.94 -8.20 -8.09
CA ARG A 18 -1.10 -7.10 -8.59
C ARG A 18 -0.30 -6.44 -7.47
N VAL A 19 -0.89 -6.23 -6.30
CA VAL A 19 -0.16 -5.67 -5.17
C VAL A 19 0.94 -6.61 -4.71
N LEU A 20 0.68 -7.91 -4.67
CA LEU A 20 1.70 -8.90 -4.33
C LEU A 20 2.85 -8.89 -5.33
N LEU A 21 2.52 -8.82 -6.62
CA LEU A 21 3.52 -8.72 -7.67
C LEU A 21 4.33 -7.43 -7.54
N ALA A 22 3.65 -6.31 -7.24
CA ALA A 22 4.32 -5.03 -7.02
C ALA A 22 5.33 -5.13 -5.87
N SER A 23 4.96 -5.80 -4.78
CA SER A 23 5.85 -6.03 -3.66
C SER A 23 7.09 -6.83 -4.07
N ASP A 24 6.89 -7.90 -4.85
CA ASP A 24 8.00 -8.71 -5.35
C ASP A 24 8.93 -7.90 -6.25
N TYR A 25 8.37 -7.09 -7.13
CA TYR A 25 9.17 -6.21 -7.99
C TYR A 25 9.97 -5.20 -7.17
N ALA A 26 9.35 -4.61 -6.14
CA ALA A 26 10.04 -3.66 -5.27
C ALA A 26 11.22 -4.31 -4.56
N GLU A 27 11.04 -5.53 -4.07
CA GLU A 27 12.09 -6.27 -3.36
C GLU A 27 13.24 -6.66 -4.29
N THR A 28 12.98 -6.84 -5.56
CA THR A 28 13.99 -7.25 -6.55
C THR A 28 14.56 -6.07 -7.34
N GLY A 29 14.27 -4.85 -6.93
CA GLY A 29 14.82 -3.65 -7.56
C GLY A 29 14.14 -3.22 -8.85
N ARG A 30 13.01 -3.81 -9.20
CA ARG A 30 12.25 -3.46 -10.40
C ARG A 30 11.26 -2.35 -10.08
N ARG A 31 11.80 -1.15 -9.82
CA ARG A 31 11.04 -0.02 -9.31
C ARG A 31 9.87 0.40 -10.21
N GLU A 32 10.12 0.57 -11.49
CA GLU A 32 9.08 1.03 -12.44
C GLU A 32 7.95 0.01 -12.57
N ASP A 33 8.31 -1.27 -12.61
CA ASP A 33 7.33 -2.35 -12.65
C ASP A 33 6.49 -2.37 -11.37
N ALA A 34 7.13 -2.17 -10.21
CA ALA A 34 6.43 -2.12 -8.93
C ALA A 34 5.43 -0.97 -8.89
N ILE A 35 5.83 0.22 -9.32
CA ILE A 35 4.95 1.40 -9.36
C ILE A 35 3.76 1.15 -10.28
N ARG A 36 4.01 0.59 -11.45
CA ARG A 36 2.95 0.29 -12.42
C ARG A 36 1.91 -0.66 -11.82
N GLU A 37 2.36 -1.77 -11.23
CA GLU A 37 1.44 -2.76 -10.68
C GLU A 37 0.67 -2.22 -9.47
N ALA A 38 1.32 -1.46 -8.59
CA ALA A 38 0.65 -0.85 -7.45
C ALA A 38 -0.43 0.15 -7.89
N ASN A 39 -0.13 0.98 -8.88
CA ASN A 39 -1.09 1.94 -9.42
C ASN A 39 -2.26 1.25 -10.12
N LEU A 40 -2.01 0.19 -10.87
CA LEU A 40 -3.07 -0.60 -11.49
C LEU A 40 -4.00 -1.21 -10.43
N ALA A 41 -3.45 -1.73 -9.35
CA ALA A 41 -4.25 -2.30 -8.27
C ALA A 41 -5.21 -1.25 -7.68
N VAL A 42 -4.71 -0.04 -7.45
CA VAL A 42 -5.52 1.06 -6.92
C VAL A 42 -6.63 1.45 -7.91
N VAL A 43 -6.32 1.49 -9.19
CA VAL A 43 -7.33 1.80 -10.23
C VAL A 43 -8.40 0.72 -10.29
N LEU A 44 -8.02 -0.55 -10.17
CA LEU A 44 -8.95 -1.67 -10.23
C LEU A 44 -9.86 -1.76 -9.00
N ARG A 45 -9.35 -1.40 -7.83
CA ARG A 45 -10.09 -1.46 -6.57
C ARG A 45 -9.89 -0.18 -5.76
N PRO A 46 -10.44 0.95 -6.22
CA PRO A 46 -10.22 2.24 -5.56
C PRO A 46 -10.92 2.37 -4.21
N ASP A 47 -11.81 1.44 -3.88
CA ASP A 47 -12.59 1.42 -2.64
C ASP A 47 -12.25 0.22 -1.74
N GLU A 48 -11.25 -0.58 -2.09
CA GLU A 48 -10.86 -1.73 -1.26
C GLU A 48 -9.72 -1.34 -0.33
N ALA A 49 -10.06 -1.15 0.95
CA ALA A 49 -9.12 -0.62 1.95
C ALA A 49 -7.84 -1.44 2.06
N THR A 50 -7.92 -2.77 2.00
CA THR A 50 -6.74 -3.64 2.12
C THR A 50 -5.79 -3.46 0.94
N VAL A 51 -6.34 -3.37 -0.28
CA VAL A 51 -5.52 -3.14 -1.49
C VAL A 51 -4.80 -1.80 -1.39
N LEU A 52 -5.54 -0.76 -0.98
CA LEU A 52 -4.99 0.59 -0.85
C LEU A 52 -3.88 0.65 0.20
N TYR A 53 -4.10 0.02 1.35
CA TYR A 53 -3.10 -0.02 2.40
C TYR A 53 -1.84 -0.77 1.96
N ASN A 54 -2.01 -1.92 1.30
CA ASN A 54 -0.88 -2.70 0.81
C ASN A 54 -0.11 -1.97 -0.29
N ALA A 55 -0.81 -1.22 -1.15
CA ALA A 55 -0.14 -0.36 -2.14
C ALA A 55 0.72 0.69 -1.44
N ALA A 56 0.22 1.28 -0.36
CA ALA A 56 0.99 2.23 0.44
C ALA A 56 2.28 1.60 0.96
N CYS A 57 2.22 0.35 1.42
CA CYS A 57 3.40 -0.37 1.88
C CYS A 57 4.42 -0.55 0.76
N VAL A 58 3.97 -0.84 -0.47
CA VAL A 58 4.86 -0.94 -1.62
C VAL A 58 5.56 0.40 -1.87
N PHE A 59 4.81 1.51 -1.87
CA PHE A 59 5.39 2.83 -2.07
C PHE A 59 6.39 3.20 -0.97
N CYS A 60 6.12 2.83 0.27
CA CYS A 60 7.08 3.02 1.37
C CYS A 60 8.38 2.23 1.12
N GLY A 61 8.26 1.00 0.65
CA GLY A 61 9.42 0.19 0.28
C GLY A 61 10.25 0.82 -0.82
N LEU A 62 9.61 1.58 -1.71
CA LEU A 62 10.27 2.32 -2.78
C LEU A 62 10.71 3.72 -2.34
N LYS A 63 10.46 4.08 -1.08
CA LYS A 63 10.77 5.39 -0.50
C LYS A 63 10.05 6.55 -1.19
N ASP A 64 8.88 6.27 -1.74
CA ASP A 64 8.02 7.27 -2.37
C ASP A 64 6.95 7.71 -1.37
N LYS A 65 7.31 8.64 -0.51
CA LYS A 65 6.42 9.12 0.56
C LYS A 65 5.14 9.73 0.03
N ALA A 66 5.21 10.49 -1.05
CA ALA A 66 4.04 11.18 -1.59
C ALA A 66 2.96 10.20 -2.04
N GLN A 67 3.33 9.19 -2.79
CA GLN A 67 2.38 8.17 -3.23
C GLN A 67 1.91 7.30 -2.08
N ALA A 68 2.79 7.01 -1.12
CA ALA A 68 2.43 6.24 0.06
C ALA A 68 1.36 6.97 0.89
N LEU A 69 1.55 8.27 1.12
CA LEU A 69 0.58 9.07 1.88
C LEU A 69 -0.76 9.18 1.14
N ASP A 70 -0.73 9.35 -0.17
CA ASP A 70 -1.94 9.39 -0.97
C ASP A 70 -2.72 8.07 -0.87
N ALA A 71 -2.04 6.95 -0.99
CA ALA A 71 -2.65 5.63 -0.86
C ALA A 71 -3.22 5.41 0.54
N LEU A 72 -2.51 5.85 1.58
CA LEU A 72 -2.99 5.76 2.97
C LEU A 72 -4.23 6.61 3.20
N ARG A 73 -4.29 7.81 2.59
CA ARG A 73 -5.48 8.65 2.70
C ARG A 73 -6.68 7.95 2.07
N LYS A 74 -6.48 7.36 0.91
CA LYS A 74 -7.54 6.59 0.25
C LYS A 74 -7.95 5.36 1.07
N ALA A 75 -6.98 4.68 1.69
CA ALA A 75 -7.25 3.54 2.56
C ALA A 75 -8.10 3.95 3.77
N TRP A 76 -7.75 5.06 4.41
CA TRP A 76 -8.53 5.60 5.53
C TRP A 76 -9.97 5.88 5.10
N ASN A 77 -10.14 6.55 3.97
CA ASN A 77 -11.46 6.87 3.45
C ASN A 77 -12.26 5.63 3.07
N ALA A 78 -11.58 4.56 2.70
CA ALA A 78 -12.21 3.27 2.36
C ALA A 78 -12.50 2.40 3.59
N GLY A 79 -12.09 2.84 4.78
CA GLY A 79 -12.42 2.15 6.02
C GLY A 79 -11.25 1.55 6.79
N PHE A 80 -10.02 1.65 6.29
CA PHE A 80 -8.86 1.17 7.03
C PHE A 80 -8.45 2.21 8.06
N LYS A 81 -8.91 2.03 9.29
CA LYS A 81 -8.71 3.02 10.36
C LYS A 81 -7.94 2.47 11.56
N ASP A 82 -7.17 1.41 11.35
CA ASP A 82 -6.35 0.82 12.40
C ASP A 82 -5.05 1.62 12.57
N SER A 83 -5.17 2.77 13.23
CA SER A 83 -4.02 3.65 13.51
C SER A 83 -2.99 2.97 14.39
N GLY A 84 -3.43 2.14 15.32
CA GLY A 84 -2.53 1.41 16.21
C GLY A 84 -1.59 0.51 15.44
N TRP A 85 -2.10 -0.21 14.47
CA TRP A 85 -1.27 -1.06 13.62
C TRP A 85 -0.41 -0.22 12.68
N ALA A 86 -1.00 0.75 11.97
CA ALA A 86 -0.27 1.56 11.00
C ALA A 86 0.95 2.24 11.62
N ARG A 87 0.83 2.70 12.85
CA ARG A 87 1.93 3.37 13.57
C ARG A 87 3.04 2.41 14.00
N ARG A 88 2.79 1.10 13.98
CA ARG A 88 3.75 0.07 14.35
C ARG A 88 4.20 -0.78 13.17
N ASP A 89 3.54 -0.66 12.04
CA ASP A 89 3.82 -1.49 10.87
C ASP A 89 5.21 -1.17 10.34
N PRO A 90 6.15 -2.14 10.37
CA PRO A 90 7.51 -1.89 9.87
C PRO A 90 7.55 -1.52 8.40
N ASP A 91 6.55 -1.91 7.62
CA ASP A 91 6.47 -1.55 6.20
C ASP A 91 6.21 -0.06 5.99
N LEU A 92 5.72 0.64 7.03
CA LEU A 92 5.48 2.08 6.99
C LEU A 92 6.54 2.88 7.76
N ALA A 93 7.67 2.27 8.09
CA ALA A 93 8.68 2.86 8.96
C ALA A 93 9.13 4.25 8.51
N ILE A 94 9.27 4.48 7.21
CA ILE A 94 9.71 5.79 6.70
C ILE A 94 8.71 6.92 6.98
N LEU A 95 7.48 6.58 7.33
CA LEU A 95 6.42 7.56 7.61
C LEU A 95 6.18 7.76 9.11
N HIS A 96 6.79 6.97 9.98
CA HIS A 96 6.44 6.98 11.39
C HIS A 96 6.68 8.33 12.07
N ASP A 97 7.59 9.15 11.54
CA ASP A 97 7.86 10.50 12.05
C ASP A 97 7.28 11.61 11.15
N ASP A 98 6.59 11.24 10.08
CA ASP A 98 6.04 12.20 9.13
C ASP A 98 4.80 12.88 9.70
N PRO A 99 4.79 14.23 9.80
CA PRO A 99 3.64 14.95 10.38
C PRO A 99 2.32 14.68 9.65
N GLU A 100 2.34 14.55 8.34
CA GLU A 100 1.12 14.27 7.56
C GLU A 100 0.58 12.89 7.87
N PHE A 101 1.45 11.89 7.97
CA PHE A 101 1.05 10.55 8.38
C PHE A 101 0.44 10.55 9.78
N LEU A 102 1.07 11.25 10.72
CA LEU A 102 0.60 11.32 12.10
C LEU A 102 -0.76 12.01 12.23
N ARG A 103 -1.04 12.97 11.36
CA ARG A 103 -2.36 13.59 11.31
C ARG A 103 -3.41 12.67 10.68
N LEU A 104 -3.02 11.96 9.64
CA LEU A 104 -3.92 11.07 8.90
C LEU A 104 -4.29 9.84 9.74
N TYR A 105 -3.31 9.26 10.45
CA TYR A 105 -3.50 8.11 11.32
C TYR A 105 -3.18 8.51 12.76
N PRO A 106 -4.10 9.18 13.44
CA PRO A 106 -3.85 9.70 14.80
C PRO A 106 -3.65 8.56 15.79
N GLU A 107 -2.91 8.86 16.84
CA GLU A 107 -2.66 7.89 17.89
C GLU A 107 -3.97 7.47 18.55
N PRO A 108 -4.21 6.15 18.76
CA PRO A 108 -5.41 5.70 19.45
C PRO A 108 -5.48 6.27 20.84
N ARG A 109 -6.69 6.66 21.27
CA ARG A 109 -6.90 7.17 22.62
C ARG A 109 -6.68 6.07 23.65
N ALA A 110 -6.06 6.45 24.76
CA ALA A 110 -5.95 5.54 25.89
C ALA A 110 -7.36 5.14 26.36
N GLY A 111 -7.57 3.83 26.52
CA GLY A 111 -8.86 3.30 26.97
C GLY A 111 -9.95 3.24 25.91
N ALA A 112 -9.64 3.57 24.67
CA ALA A 112 -10.59 3.48 23.57
C ALA A 112 -10.64 2.07 22.99
#